data_8ea3916bf8b2671fbebbef6d9a9447bb
#
_entry.id   8ea3916bf8b2671fbebbef6d9a9447bb
#
_cell.length_a   1.000
_cell.length_b   1.000
_cell.length_c   1.000
_cell.angle_alpha   90.00
_cell.angle_beta   90.00
_cell.angle_gamma   90.00
#
_symmetry.space_group_name_H-M   'P 1'
#
loop_
_entity.id
_entity.type
_entity.pdbx_description
1 polymer ?
#
loop_
_entity_poly.entity_id
_entity_poly.type
_entity_poly.pdbx_seq_one_letter_code
_entity_poly.pdbx_strand_id
1 'polypeptide(L)'
;MSLITITQNLGSGGMKIARQVAEGLNIDLYDDNRLQAEALKLNIRPDEFKILDEKAPGLFDRILGKKPDAYLDLMEAVVYQVSRHGQGVIIGHGSQMLLRDFGCALHVRIHASRSRRINNLINEQNLSRESAEKLIRKSDNERNGFFNFAFQRDLNDPSLYDLIINTEKIGDAAAAKFIIDLSASEEISSCSLTALDAMEKMSQTKKVEAVLLKNDINLTMLFVEAPEKGTVRINGMTATQDEKDRIFKAIQAMPEITDFQSNIRVASGGY
;
A
#
# COMPACT_ATOMS: atom_id res chain seq x y z
N MET A 1 3.78 6.52 -18.68
CA MET A 1 3.31 6.45 -17.29
C MET A 1 4.19 5.46 -16.57
N SER A 2 4.56 5.71 -15.31
CA SER A 2 5.48 4.82 -14.59
C SER A 2 5.04 4.71 -13.13
N LEU A 3 4.27 3.67 -12.82
CA LEU A 3 3.91 3.29 -11.46
C LEU A 3 4.86 2.16 -11.04
N ILE A 4 5.65 2.39 -9.99
CA ILE A 4 6.72 1.48 -9.58
C ILE A 4 6.56 1.18 -8.10
N THR A 5 6.56 -0.09 -7.72
CA THR A 5 6.66 -0.48 -6.31
C THR A 5 8.05 -1.02 -6.02
N ILE A 6 8.67 -0.59 -4.92
CA ILE A 6 9.99 -1.06 -4.52
C ILE A 6 9.92 -1.73 -3.15
N THR A 7 10.19 -3.02 -3.13
CA THR A 7 10.39 -3.79 -1.90
C THR A 7 11.89 -3.93 -1.64
N GLN A 8 12.34 -3.62 -0.43
CA GLN A 8 13.77 -3.67 -0.10
C GLN A 8 14.05 -4.42 1.21
N ASN A 9 15.24 -4.98 1.32
CA ASN A 9 15.80 -5.37 2.61
C ASN A 9 16.54 -4.17 3.25
N LEU A 10 16.44 -4.00 4.56
CA LEU A 10 17.17 -2.94 5.26
C LEU A 10 18.68 -3.04 4.99
N GLY A 11 19.30 -1.91 4.62
CA GLY A 11 20.72 -1.84 4.26
C GLY A 11 21.05 -2.27 2.83
N SER A 12 20.08 -2.60 1.97
CA SER A 12 20.31 -2.95 0.55
C SER A 12 20.45 -1.75 -0.40
N GLY A 13 20.26 -0.52 0.09
CA GLY A 13 20.33 0.70 -0.74
C GLY A 13 19.01 1.08 -1.41
N GLY A 14 17.93 0.31 -1.22
CA GLY A 14 16.69 0.49 -1.95
C GLY A 14 16.04 1.87 -1.80
N MET A 15 16.16 2.55 -0.65
CA MET A 15 15.65 3.92 -0.48
C MET A 15 16.40 4.93 -1.37
N LYS A 16 17.72 4.80 -1.50
CA LYS A 16 18.52 5.66 -2.39
C LYS A 16 18.15 5.41 -3.85
N ILE A 17 18.00 4.14 -4.22
CA ILE A 17 17.58 3.73 -5.56
C ILE A 17 16.18 4.29 -5.86
N ALA A 18 15.22 4.13 -4.95
CA ALA A 18 13.85 4.65 -5.12
C ALA A 18 13.83 6.17 -5.36
N ARG A 19 14.66 6.93 -4.62
CA ARG A 19 14.80 8.37 -4.79
C ARG A 19 15.37 8.72 -6.16
N GLN A 20 16.45 8.05 -6.58
CA GLN A 20 17.04 8.27 -7.90
C GLN A 20 16.08 7.92 -9.05
N VAL A 21 15.27 6.87 -8.89
CA VAL A 21 14.22 6.52 -9.87
C VAL A 21 13.17 7.62 -9.95
N ALA A 22 12.65 8.07 -8.80
CA ALA A 22 11.63 9.12 -8.77
C ALA A 22 12.14 10.44 -9.37
N GLU A 23 13.38 10.84 -9.02
CA GLU A 23 14.05 12.01 -9.58
C GLU A 23 14.27 11.87 -11.10
N GLY A 24 14.78 10.71 -11.55
CA GLY A 24 15.07 10.46 -12.96
C GLY A 24 13.82 10.43 -13.85
N LEU A 25 12.68 10.04 -13.32
CA LEU A 25 11.39 10.03 -14.01
C LEU A 25 10.56 11.30 -13.76
N ASN A 26 11.01 12.19 -12.87
CA ASN A 26 10.27 13.37 -12.40
C ASN A 26 8.86 13.03 -11.91
N ILE A 27 8.77 12.02 -11.04
CA ILE A 27 7.52 11.55 -10.41
C ILE A 27 7.66 11.53 -8.88
N ASP A 28 6.53 11.48 -8.18
CA ASP A 28 6.50 11.46 -6.72
C ASP A 28 7.10 10.17 -6.15
N LEU A 29 7.85 10.30 -5.04
CA LEU A 29 8.25 9.20 -4.18
C LEU A 29 7.33 9.14 -2.96
N TYR A 30 6.69 7.99 -2.77
CA TYR A 30 5.83 7.68 -1.63
C TYR A 30 6.58 6.76 -0.67
N ASP A 31 7.34 7.35 0.23
CA ASP A 31 7.96 6.70 1.38
C ASP A 31 7.00 6.70 2.59
N ASP A 32 7.43 6.17 3.73
CA ASP A 32 6.63 6.09 4.96
C ASP A 32 6.03 7.46 5.35
N ASN A 33 6.83 8.53 5.27
CA ASN A 33 6.38 9.88 5.64
C ASN A 33 5.34 10.44 4.67
N ARG A 34 5.56 10.24 3.38
CA ARG A 34 4.64 10.70 2.35
C ARG A 34 3.34 9.91 2.36
N LEU A 35 3.40 8.58 2.53
CA LEU A 35 2.20 7.74 2.67
C LEU A 35 1.40 8.13 3.92
N GLN A 36 2.08 8.44 5.03
CA GLN A 36 1.40 8.96 6.22
C GLN A 36 0.70 10.29 5.96
N ALA A 37 1.32 11.19 5.21
CA ALA A 37 0.68 12.45 4.82
C ALA A 37 -0.54 12.24 3.92
N GLU A 38 -0.49 11.27 3.00
CA GLU A 38 -1.65 10.91 2.18
C GLU A 38 -2.76 10.23 3.01
N ALA A 39 -2.39 9.38 3.97
CA ALA A 39 -3.34 8.78 4.91
C ALA A 39 -4.10 9.83 5.73
N LEU A 40 -3.43 10.89 6.16
CA LEU A 40 -4.07 12.03 6.86
C LEU A 40 -5.12 12.72 6.00
N LYS A 41 -4.90 12.85 4.69
CA LYS A 41 -5.90 13.40 3.76
C LYS A 41 -7.15 12.53 3.65
N LEU A 42 -6.99 11.24 3.88
CA LEU A 42 -8.10 10.28 4.00
C LEU A 42 -8.70 10.24 5.43
N ASN A 43 -8.31 11.20 6.29
CA ASN A 43 -8.64 11.22 7.71
C ASN A 43 -8.18 9.98 8.49
N ILE A 44 -7.20 9.22 8.03
CA ILE A 44 -6.56 8.14 8.77
C ILE A 44 -5.60 8.76 9.79
N ARG A 45 -5.81 8.49 11.08
CA ARG A 45 -5.03 9.13 12.14
C ARG A 45 -3.61 8.54 12.21
N PRO A 46 -2.62 9.32 12.71
CA PRO A 46 -1.24 8.84 12.82
C PRO A 46 -1.06 7.59 13.69
N ASP A 47 -1.91 7.40 14.70
CA ASP A 47 -1.89 6.21 15.55
C ASP A 47 -2.44 4.97 14.81
N GLU A 48 -3.41 5.15 13.93
CA GLU A 48 -3.91 4.10 13.02
C GLU A 48 -2.84 3.77 11.98
N PHE A 49 -2.19 4.78 11.39
CA PHE A 49 -1.12 4.58 10.43
C PHE A 49 0.15 3.95 11.03
N LYS A 50 0.48 4.23 12.29
CA LYS A 50 1.59 3.56 12.99
C LYS A 50 1.37 2.06 13.18
N ILE A 51 0.12 1.62 13.19
CA ILE A 51 -0.22 0.19 13.13
C ILE A 51 0.10 -0.36 11.73
N LEU A 52 0.13 0.50 10.72
CA LEU A 52 0.45 0.20 9.32
C LEU A 52 1.96 0.19 9.03
N ASP A 53 2.81 0.61 9.97
CA ASP A 53 4.26 0.58 9.79
C ASP A 53 4.79 -0.85 9.94
N GLU A 54 5.14 -1.47 8.83
CA GLU A 54 5.76 -2.80 8.78
C GLU A 54 7.07 -2.92 9.57
N LYS A 55 7.60 -1.79 10.05
CA LYS A 55 8.82 -1.68 10.87
C LYS A 55 8.55 -1.43 12.35
N ALA A 56 7.27 -1.26 12.74
CA ALA A 56 6.94 -0.91 14.12
C ALA A 56 7.20 -2.09 15.08
N PRO A 57 7.95 -1.89 16.18
CA PRO A 57 8.18 -2.93 17.16
C PRO A 57 6.85 -3.38 17.80
N GLY A 58 6.64 -4.70 17.88
CA GLY A 58 5.42 -5.27 18.47
C GLY A 58 4.18 -5.09 17.59
N LEU A 59 4.35 -4.87 16.28
CA LEU A 59 3.26 -4.83 15.31
C LEU A 59 2.39 -6.09 15.41
N PHE A 60 3.01 -7.26 15.51
CA PHE A 60 2.32 -8.54 15.64
C PHE A 60 1.38 -8.59 16.84
N ASP A 61 1.84 -8.12 18.01
CA ASP A 61 1.03 -8.12 19.24
C ASP A 61 -0.13 -7.11 19.17
N ARG A 62 0.04 -6.04 18.41
CA ARG A 62 -0.98 -4.99 18.22
C ARG A 62 -2.05 -5.37 17.19
N ILE A 63 -1.66 -6.13 16.17
CA ILE A 63 -2.58 -6.58 15.11
C ILE A 63 -3.39 -7.79 15.57
N LEU A 64 -2.84 -8.69 16.39
CA LEU A 64 -3.57 -9.82 16.96
C LEU A 64 -4.82 -9.40 17.76
N GLY A 65 -4.87 -8.16 18.26
CA GLY A 65 -6.03 -7.60 18.97
C GLY A 65 -7.03 -6.85 18.09
N LYS A 66 -6.73 -6.59 16.80
CA LYS A 66 -7.60 -5.89 15.83
C LYS A 66 -7.77 -6.75 14.59
N LYS A 67 -8.91 -6.63 13.91
CA LYS A 67 -9.21 -7.38 12.68
C LYS A 67 -8.16 -7.06 11.60
N PRO A 68 -7.43 -8.06 11.05
CA PRO A 68 -6.44 -7.87 9.98
C PRO A 68 -7.02 -7.15 8.77
N ASP A 69 -8.28 -7.44 8.44
CA ASP A 69 -8.98 -6.92 7.28
C ASP A 69 -9.10 -5.38 7.31
N ALA A 70 -9.45 -4.80 8.48
CA ALA A 70 -9.55 -3.35 8.62
C ALA A 70 -8.21 -2.62 8.39
N TYR A 71 -7.08 -3.30 8.68
CA TYR A 71 -5.74 -2.81 8.39
C TYR A 71 -5.46 -2.78 6.90
N LEU A 72 -5.73 -3.90 6.21
CA LEU A 72 -5.51 -4.02 4.77
C LEU A 72 -6.39 -3.01 4.01
N ASP A 73 -7.65 -2.86 4.40
CA ASP A 73 -8.57 -1.90 3.79
C ASP A 73 -8.05 -0.44 3.87
N LEU A 74 -7.50 -0.04 5.03
CA LEU A 74 -6.92 1.30 5.18
C LEU A 74 -5.66 1.47 4.32
N MET A 75 -4.79 0.46 4.27
CA MET A 75 -3.58 0.51 3.44
C MET A 75 -3.92 0.49 1.95
N GLU A 76 -4.88 -0.31 1.53
CA GLU A 76 -5.40 -0.32 0.17
C GLU A 76 -5.92 1.06 -0.23
N ALA A 77 -6.72 1.71 0.64
CA ALA A 77 -7.21 3.06 0.38
C ALA A 77 -6.07 4.06 0.13
N VAL A 78 -4.99 4.01 0.93
CA VAL A 78 -3.83 4.89 0.75
C VAL A 78 -3.06 4.57 -0.53
N VAL A 79 -2.74 3.28 -0.76
CA VAL A 79 -1.98 2.85 -1.94
C VAL A 79 -2.73 3.14 -3.22
N TYR A 80 -4.03 2.82 -3.30
CA TYR A 80 -4.83 3.13 -4.48
C TYR A 80 -4.98 4.64 -4.70
N GLN A 81 -5.13 5.43 -3.62
CA GLN A 81 -5.20 6.87 -3.72
C GLN A 81 -3.94 7.48 -4.37
N VAL A 82 -2.74 7.01 -4.00
CA VAL A 82 -1.48 7.52 -4.59
C VAL A 82 -1.21 6.94 -5.98
N SER A 83 -1.77 5.77 -6.30
CA SER A 83 -1.58 5.08 -7.59
C SER A 83 -2.57 5.49 -8.67
N ARG A 84 -3.64 6.20 -8.33
CA ARG A 84 -4.78 6.49 -9.24
C ARG A 84 -4.42 7.17 -10.56
N HIS A 85 -3.28 7.85 -10.63
CA HIS A 85 -2.80 8.50 -11.85
C HIS A 85 -1.80 7.65 -12.64
N GLY A 86 -1.57 6.40 -12.24
CA GLY A 86 -0.67 5.48 -12.93
C GLY A 86 0.80 5.92 -12.91
N GLN A 87 1.20 6.75 -11.94
CA GLN A 87 2.58 7.22 -11.82
C GLN A 87 2.98 7.44 -10.37
N GLY A 88 4.23 7.14 -10.05
CA GLY A 88 4.81 7.30 -8.72
C GLY A 88 5.72 6.12 -8.37
N VAL A 89 6.59 6.32 -7.40
CA VAL A 89 7.41 5.27 -6.79
C VAL A 89 6.91 5.04 -5.36
N ILE A 90 6.41 3.85 -5.07
CA ILE A 90 5.92 3.47 -3.73
C ILE A 90 6.92 2.51 -3.12
N ILE A 91 7.39 2.79 -1.92
CA ILE A 91 8.36 1.92 -1.24
C ILE A 91 7.77 1.22 -0.01
N GLY A 92 7.78 -0.11 -0.02
CA GLY A 92 7.29 -0.95 1.09
C GLY A 92 5.77 -1.10 1.16
N HIS A 93 5.27 -1.38 2.36
CA HIS A 93 3.85 -1.50 2.72
C HIS A 93 3.05 -2.58 1.95
N GLY A 94 3.73 -3.58 1.41
CA GLY A 94 3.05 -4.61 0.62
C GLY A 94 2.45 -4.08 -0.69
N SER A 95 2.87 -2.89 -1.15
CA SER A 95 2.32 -2.25 -2.35
C SER A 95 2.37 -3.12 -3.61
N GLN A 96 3.38 -4.01 -3.74
CA GLN A 96 3.43 -5.00 -4.82
C GLN A 96 2.30 -6.04 -4.75
N MET A 97 1.76 -6.31 -3.56
CA MET A 97 0.61 -7.20 -3.42
C MET A 97 -0.70 -6.47 -3.71
N LEU A 98 -0.83 -5.25 -3.19
CA LEU A 98 -2.03 -4.44 -3.38
C LEU A 98 -2.24 -4.02 -4.83
N LEU A 99 -1.15 -3.84 -5.59
CA LEU A 99 -1.17 -3.48 -7.00
C LEU A 99 -0.89 -4.65 -7.95
N ARG A 100 -0.90 -5.88 -7.45
CA ARG A 100 -0.54 -7.08 -8.20
C ARG A 100 -1.34 -7.27 -9.49
N ASP A 101 -2.63 -7.00 -9.43
CA ASP A 101 -3.53 -7.19 -10.57
C ASP A 101 -3.52 -5.97 -11.52
N PHE A 102 -2.66 -5.00 -11.22
CA PHE A 102 -2.45 -3.82 -12.05
C PHE A 102 -1.31 -4.05 -13.04
N GLY A 103 -1.65 -4.43 -14.27
CA GLY A 103 -0.67 -4.69 -15.33
C GLY A 103 0.24 -3.51 -15.70
N CYS A 104 0.00 -2.32 -15.13
CA CYS A 104 0.78 -1.10 -15.36
C CYS A 104 1.75 -0.77 -14.22
N ALA A 105 1.81 -1.58 -13.19
CA ALA A 105 2.72 -1.39 -12.06
C ALA A 105 3.94 -2.30 -12.23
N LEU A 106 5.13 -1.71 -12.20
CA LEU A 106 6.41 -2.45 -12.18
C LEU A 106 6.78 -2.78 -10.73
N HIS A 107 6.84 -4.06 -10.40
CA HIS A 107 7.18 -4.54 -9.07
C HIS A 107 8.65 -4.91 -8.97
N VAL A 108 9.41 -4.14 -8.17
CA VAL A 108 10.86 -4.29 -8.04
C VAL A 108 11.24 -4.74 -6.63
N ARG A 109 12.15 -5.71 -6.55
CA ARG A 109 12.79 -6.10 -5.30
C ARG A 109 14.26 -5.75 -5.30
N ILE A 110 14.69 -5.03 -4.27
CA ILE A 110 16.10 -4.69 -4.02
C ILE A 110 16.60 -5.50 -2.82
N HIS A 111 17.63 -6.30 -3.04
CA HIS A 111 18.25 -7.08 -1.98
C HIS A 111 19.78 -7.05 -2.08
N ALA A 112 20.45 -7.44 -0.99
CA ALA A 112 21.89 -7.66 -0.95
C ALA A 112 22.22 -8.74 0.07
N SER A 113 23.45 -9.25 0.03
CA SER A 113 23.95 -10.18 1.05
C SER A 113 23.89 -9.56 2.45
N ARG A 114 23.74 -10.40 3.46
CA ARG A 114 23.75 -9.93 4.86
C ARG A 114 25.00 -9.13 5.19
N SER A 115 26.17 -9.57 4.71
CA SER A 115 27.44 -8.90 4.93
C SER A 115 27.46 -7.50 4.32
N ARG A 116 26.97 -7.34 3.08
CA ARG A 116 26.88 -6.06 2.40
C ARG A 116 25.97 -5.10 3.15
N ARG A 117 24.80 -5.59 3.57
CA ARG A 117 23.79 -4.82 4.32
C ARG A 117 24.34 -4.32 5.66
N ILE A 118 25.07 -5.16 6.39
CA ILE A 118 25.73 -4.80 7.66
C ILE A 118 26.74 -3.68 7.41
N ASN A 119 27.63 -3.83 6.41
CA ASN A 119 28.64 -2.84 6.08
C ASN A 119 28.00 -1.49 5.66
N ASN A 120 26.91 -1.52 4.90
CA ASN A 120 26.19 -0.32 4.53
C ASN A 120 25.65 0.42 5.77
N LEU A 121 25.03 -0.28 6.73
CA LEU A 121 24.50 0.33 7.96
C LEU A 121 25.62 0.89 8.85
N ILE A 122 26.77 0.19 8.95
CA ILE A 122 27.93 0.72 9.68
C ILE A 122 28.39 2.04 9.07
N ASN A 123 28.54 2.08 7.75
CA ASN A 123 29.04 3.26 7.04
C ASN A 123 28.03 4.43 7.00
N GLU A 124 26.74 4.14 6.90
CA GLU A 124 25.70 5.17 6.73
C GLU A 124 25.19 5.73 8.05
N GLN A 125 25.15 4.90 9.10
CA GLN A 125 24.55 5.25 10.38
C GLN A 125 25.53 5.22 11.56
N ASN A 126 26.83 4.99 11.30
CA ASN A 126 27.87 4.84 12.32
C ASN A 126 27.53 3.81 13.41
N LEU A 127 26.85 2.72 13.03
CA LEU A 127 26.48 1.65 13.97
C LEU A 127 27.66 0.73 14.25
N SER A 128 27.68 0.13 15.44
CA SER A 128 28.53 -1.04 15.68
C SER A 128 28.06 -2.22 14.83
N ARG A 129 28.96 -3.14 14.51
CA ARG A 129 28.63 -4.37 13.78
C ARG A 129 27.49 -5.14 14.45
N GLU A 130 27.58 -5.30 15.77
CA GLU A 130 26.57 -6.00 16.56
C GLU A 130 25.20 -5.32 16.47
N SER A 131 25.15 -3.99 16.57
CA SER A 131 23.92 -3.20 16.44
C SER A 131 23.33 -3.32 15.05
N ALA A 132 24.14 -3.27 14.00
CA ALA A 132 23.71 -3.44 12.62
C ALA A 132 23.13 -4.85 12.36
N GLU A 133 23.78 -5.91 12.88
CA GLU A 133 23.31 -7.28 12.78
C GLU A 133 21.96 -7.50 13.48
N LYS A 134 21.82 -6.94 14.69
CA LYS A 134 20.57 -7.00 15.46
C LYS A 134 19.44 -6.27 14.75
N LEU A 135 19.73 -5.09 14.20
CA LEU A 135 18.75 -4.28 13.48
C LEU A 135 18.26 -4.98 12.20
N ILE A 136 19.17 -5.54 11.40
CA ILE A 136 18.84 -6.30 10.19
C ILE A 136 17.96 -7.51 10.54
N ARG A 137 18.36 -8.31 11.52
CA ARG A 137 17.59 -9.50 11.93
C ARG A 137 16.18 -9.12 12.38
N LYS A 138 16.07 -8.05 13.18
CA LYS A 138 14.78 -7.54 13.64
C LYS A 138 13.91 -7.10 12.45
N SER A 139 14.44 -6.26 11.57
CA SER A 139 13.72 -5.76 10.38
C SER A 139 13.28 -6.88 9.44
N ASP A 140 14.13 -7.88 9.18
CA ASP A 140 13.79 -8.99 8.31
C ASP A 140 12.66 -9.85 8.91
N ASN A 141 12.73 -10.14 10.24
CA ASN A 141 11.70 -10.91 10.92
C ASN A 141 10.35 -10.17 10.95
N GLU A 142 10.35 -8.87 11.24
CA GLU A 142 9.13 -8.06 11.28
C GLU A 142 8.46 -8.00 9.91
N ARG A 143 9.23 -7.76 8.85
CA ARG A 143 8.72 -7.69 7.48
C ARG A 143 8.18 -9.03 6.98
N ASN A 144 8.93 -10.11 7.17
CA ASN A 144 8.47 -11.44 6.77
C ASN A 144 7.24 -11.87 7.56
N GLY A 145 7.22 -11.59 8.87
CA GLY A 145 6.08 -11.87 9.73
C GLY A 145 4.83 -11.11 9.30
N PHE A 146 4.97 -9.80 9.08
CA PHE A 146 3.89 -8.96 8.58
C PHE A 146 3.36 -9.44 7.23
N PHE A 147 4.25 -9.70 6.28
CA PHE A 147 3.86 -10.09 4.93
C PHE A 147 3.14 -11.44 4.88
N ASN A 148 3.64 -12.41 5.64
CA ASN A 148 2.98 -13.70 5.79
C ASN A 148 1.60 -13.57 6.45
N PHE A 149 1.48 -12.72 7.47
CA PHE A 149 0.23 -12.48 8.17
C PHE A 149 -0.80 -11.78 7.27
N ALA A 150 -0.40 -10.68 6.61
CA ALA A 150 -1.30 -9.85 5.82
C ALA A 150 -1.71 -10.49 4.48
N PHE A 151 -0.80 -11.20 3.84
CA PHE A 151 -1.00 -11.69 2.46
C PHE A 151 -0.90 -13.21 2.33
N GLN A 152 -0.56 -13.94 3.39
CA GLN A 152 -0.34 -15.39 3.39
C GLN A 152 0.66 -15.85 2.31
N ARG A 153 1.70 -15.03 2.09
CA ARG A 153 2.75 -15.23 1.09
C ARG A 153 4.14 -15.06 1.70
N ASP A 154 5.13 -15.65 1.06
CA ASP A 154 6.54 -15.39 1.38
C ASP A 154 7.00 -14.12 0.65
N LEU A 155 7.48 -13.13 1.40
CA LEU A 155 8.06 -11.90 0.83
C LEU A 155 9.24 -12.19 -0.12
N ASN A 156 9.89 -13.35 0.01
CA ASN A 156 11.01 -13.74 -0.83
C ASN A 156 10.61 -14.52 -2.09
N ASP A 157 9.33 -14.79 -2.29
CA ASP A 157 8.83 -15.45 -3.51
C ASP A 157 9.13 -14.57 -4.73
N PRO A 158 9.96 -15.02 -5.68
CA PRO A 158 10.33 -14.22 -6.85
C PRO A 158 9.13 -13.93 -7.77
N SER A 159 8.08 -14.74 -7.73
CA SER A 159 6.87 -14.54 -8.54
C SER A 159 6.06 -13.29 -8.18
N LEU A 160 6.44 -12.61 -7.09
CA LEU A 160 5.82 -11.35 -6.67
C LEU A 160 6.45 -10.10 -7.32
N TYR A 161 7.50 -10.28 -8.11
CA TYR A 161 8.31 -9.19 -8.64
C TYR A 161 8.61 -9.38 -10.12
N ASP A 162 8.54 -8.28 -10.88
CA ASP A 162 8.93 -8.26 -12.29
C ASP A 162 10.45 -8.10 -12.44
N LEU A 163 11.10 -7.45 -11.46
CA LEU A 163 12.54 -7.22 -11.46
C LEU A 163 13.13 -7.44 -10.06
N ILE A 164 14.17 -8.26 -9.98
CA ILE A 164 14.93 -8.48 -8.73
C ILE A 164 16.38 -8.03 -8.94
N ILE A 165 16.83 -7.06 -8.16
CA ILE A 165 18.20 -6.52 -8.24
C ILE A 165 18.98 -6.88 -6.98
N ASN A 166 20.12 -7.56 -7.17
CA ASN A 166 21.10 -7.78 -6.12
C ASN A 166 22.16 -6.68 -6.17
N THR A 167 22.16 -5.81 -5.14
CA THR A 167 23.10 -4.68 -5.05
C THR A 167 24.47 -5.05 -4.49
N GLU A 168 24.83 -6.35 -4.49
CA GLU A 168 26.16 -6.78 -4.06
C GLU A 168 27.27 -6.17 -4.92
N LYS A 169 27.05 -6.15 -6.25
CA LYS A 169 28.00 -5.61 -7.23
C LYS A 169 27.41 -4.46 -8.05
N ILE A 170 26.07 -4.35 -8.10
CA ILE A 170 25.37 -3.32 -8.84
C ILE A 170 25.22 -2.10 -7.93
N GLY A 171 25.82 -0.98 -8.32
CA GLY A 171 25.69 0.28 -7.57
C GLY A 171 24.31 0.91 -7.73
N ASP A 172 23.98 1.80 -6.79
CA ASP A 172 22.65 2.44 -6.70
C ASP A 172 22.23 3.12 -8.02
N ALA A 173 23.16 3.85 -8.67
CA ALA A 173 22.88 4.55 -9.93
C ALA A 173 22.60 3.59 -11.10
N ALA A 174 23.33 2.47 -11.19
CA ALA A 174 23.08 1.46 -12.22
C ALA A 174 21.73 0.75 -11.98
N ALA A 175 21.43 0.42 -10.73
CA ALA A 175 20.15 -0.17 -10.36
C ALA A 175 18.97 0.77 -10.68
N ALA A 176 19.09 2.05 -10.35
CA ALA A 176 18.08 3.05 -10.70
C ALA A 176 17.89 3.16 -12.21
N LYS A 177 18.98 3.18 -12.98
CA LYS A 177 18.92 3.22 -14.44
C LYS A 177 18.16 2.00 -15.01
N PHE A 178 18.44 0.79 -14.55
CA PHE A 178 17.71 -0.41 -15.01
C PHE A 178 16.21 -0.31 -14.75
N ILE A 179 15.80 0.21 -13.58
CA ILE A 179 14.39 0.39 -13.26
C ILE A 179 13.76 1.43 -14.17
N ILE A 180 14.42 2.56 -14.41
CA ILE A 180 13.96 3.63 -15.30
C ILE A 180 13.80 3.10 -16.73
N ASP A 181 14.82 2.45 -17.27
CA ASP A 181 14.81 1.90 -18.63
C ASP A 181 13.67 0.88 -18.80
N LEU A 182 13.50 -0.04 -17.83
CA LEU A 182 12.42 -1.02 -17.87
C LEU A 182 11.04 -0.39 -17.74
N SER A 183 10.87 0.61 -16.88
CA SER A 183 9.58 1.29 -16.70
C SER A 183 9.12 2.05 -17.95
N ALA A 184 10.05 2.36 -18.86
CA ALA A 184 9.80 3.00 -20.15
C ALA A 184 9.54 2.01 -21.29
N SER A 185 9.68 0.70 -21.05
CA SER A 185 9.40 -0.33 -22.05
C SER A 185 7.91 -0.32 -22.46
N GLU A 186 7.62 -0.77 -23.66
CA GLU A 186 6.26 -0.78 -24.19
C GLU A 186 5.33 -1.64 -23.33
N GLU A 187 5.81 -2.77 -22.85
CA GLU A 187 5.06 -3.72 -22.02
C GLU A 187 4.58 -3.10 -20.69
N ILE A 188 5.37 -2.23 -20.09
CA ILE A 188 5.04 -1.58 -18.81
C ILE A 188 4.34 -0.24 -19.03
N SER A 189 4.75 0.53 -20.04
CA SER A 189 4.25 1.90 -20.28
C SER A 189 2.89 1.95 -20.96
N SER A 190 2.46 0.87 -21.62
CA SER A 190 1.20 0.77 -22.38
C SER A 190 -0.03 0.55 -21.47
N CYS A 191 -0.05 1.23 -20.32
CA CYS A 191 -1.22 1.24 -19.44
C CYS A 191 -2.44 1.79 -20.19
N SER A 192 -3.45 0.96 -20.38
CA SER A 192 -4.65 1.38 -21.09
C SER A 192 -5.44 2.40 -20.27
N LEU A 193 -6.15 3.29 -20.94
CA LEU A 193 -7.10 4.20 -20.28
C LEU A 193 -8.12 3.44 -19.40
N THR A 194 -8.48 2.23 -19.81
CA THR A 194 -9.37 1.33 -19.07
C THR A 194 -8.77 0.91 -17.73
N ALA A 195 -7.46 0.64 -17.67
CA ALA A 195 -6.80 0.27 -16.43
C ALA A 195 -6.71 1.47 -15.46
N LEU A 196 -6.49 2.68 -15.96
CA LEU A 196 -6.51 3.90 -15.13
C LEU A 196 -7.90 4.21 -14.61
N ASP A 197 -8.93 4.07 -15.43
CA ASP A 197 -10.33 4.21 -15.01
C ASP A 197 -10.69 3.19 -13.92
N ALA A 198 -10.28 1.94 -14.09
CA ALA A 198 -10.45 0.90 -13.07
C ALA A 198 -9.72 1.25 -11.76
N MET A 199 -8.49 1.79 -11.83
CA MET A 199 -7.73 2.25 -10.65
C MET A 199 -8.46 3.39 -9.93
N GLU A 200 -8.96 4.37 -10.65
CA GLU A 200 -9.68 5.49 -10.05
C GLU A 200 -10.94 5.02 -9.33
N LYS A 201 -11.69 4.09 -9.93
CA LYS A 201 -12.88 3.47 -9.34
C LYS A 201 -12.54 2.64 -8.09
N MET A 202 -11.48 1.84 -8.14
CA MET A 202 -11.00 1.09 -6.98
C MET A 202 -10.55 2.02 -5.85
N SER A 203 -9.81 3.08 -6.18
CA SER A 203 -9.41 4.09 -5.20
C SER A 203 -10.62 4.73 -4.52
N GLN A 204 -11.64 5.09 -5.28
CA GLN A 204 -12.88 5.66 -4.75
C GLN A 204 -13.63 4.66 -3.85
N THR A 205 -13.76 3.40 -4.28
CA THR A 205 -14.37 2.32 -3.49
C THR A 205 -13.67 2.17 -2.14
N LYS A 206 -12.35 2.00 -2.14
CA LYS A 206 -11.57 1.81 -0.91
C LYS A 206 -11.58 3.02 0.02
N LYS A 207 -11.65 4.21 -0.53
CA LYS A 207 -11.82 5.43 0.25
C LYS A 207 -13.17 5.47 0.97
N VAL A 208 -14.23 5.06 0.30
CA VAL A 208 -15.58 4.94 0.91
C VAL A 208 -15.56 3.88 2.01
N GLU A 209 -15.03 2.69 1.75
CA GLU A 209 -14.89 1.62 2.75
C GLU A 209 -14.13 2.10 3.99
N ALA A 210 -13.01 2.80 3.81
CA ALA A 210 -12.23 3.39 4.90
C ALA A 210 -13.04 4.41 5.72
N VAL A 211 -13.87 5.24 5.08
CA VAL A 211 -14.76 6.19 5.77
C VAL A 211 -15.85 5.44 6.55
N LEU A 212 -16.44 4.41 5.98
CA LEU A 212 -17.46 3.60 6.66
C LEU A 212 -16.89 2.88 7.89
N LEU A 213 -15.75 2.24 7.76
CA LEU A 213 -15.04 1.59 8.88
C LEU A 213 -14.76 2.55 10.03
N LYS A 214 -14.38 3.79 9.74
CA LYS A 214 -14.15 4.85 10.73
C LYS A 214 -15.40 5.27 11.48
N ASN A 215 -16.55 5.13 10.86
CA ASN A 215 -17.85 5.39 11.48
C ASN A 215 -18.40 4.14 12.19
N ASP A 216 -17.54 3.16 12.52
CA ASP A 216 -17.91 1.89 13.17
C ASP A 216 -18.99 1.11 12.41
N ILE A 217 -18.96 1.17 11.07
CA ILE A 217 -19.86 0.43 10.22
C ILE A 217 -19.21 -0.90 9.83
N ASN A 218 -19.96 -1.98 10.01
CA ASN A 218 -19.48 -3.32 9.67
C ASN A 218 -19.70 -3.60 8.18
N LEU A 219 -18.61 -3.75 7.43
CA LEU A 219 -18.64 -4.01 5.98
C LEU A 219 -18.96 -5.47 5.61
N THR A 220 -19.00 -6.40 6.56
CA THR A 220 -19.15 -7.85 6.28
C THR A 220 -20.37 -8.19 5.42
N MET A 221 -21.46 -7.42 5.57
CA MET A 221 -22.72 -7.62 4.86
C MET A 221 -22.99 -6.49 3.85
N LEU A 222 -22.01 -5.65 3.58
CA LEU A 222 -22.11 -4.53 2.66
C LEU A 222 -21.15 -4.72 1.49
N PHE A 223 -21.60 -4.41 0.30
CA PHE A 223 -20.81 -4.39 -0.91
C PHE A 223 -20.78 -2.96 -1.46
N VAL A 224 -19.61 -2.37 -1.45
CA VAL A 224 -19.35 -1.00 -1.93
C VAL A 224 -18.73 -1.07 -3.31
N GLU A 225 -19.22 -0.31 -4.24
CA GLU A 225 -18.66 -0.18 -5.58
C GLU A 225 -18.72 1.26 -6.08
N ALA A 226 -17.77 1.65 -6.90
CA ALA A 226 -17.77 2.91 -7.64
C ALA A 226 -17.94 2.60 -9.14
N PRO A 227 -19.15 2.57 -9.69
CA PRO A 227 -19.37 2.28 -11.10
C PRO A 227 -18.75 3.35 -12.01
N GLU A 228 -18.78 4.59 -11.54
CA GLU A 228 -18.21 5.76 -12.24
C GLU A 228 -17.59 6.72 -11.22
N LYS A 229 -16.72 7.61 -11.71
CA LYS A 229 -16.14 8.66 -10.88
C LYS A 229 -17.23 9.54 -10.27
N GLY A 230 -17.18 9.75 -8.96
CA GLY A 230 -18.16 10.53 -8.21
C GLY A 230 -19.46 9.78 -7.89
N THR A 231 -19.68 8.57 -8.43
CA THR A 231 -20.83 7.73 -8.14
C THR A 231 -20.42 6.59 -7.21
N VAL A 232 -21.19 6.38 -6.15
CA VAL A 232 -21.03 5.24 -5.22
C VAL A 232 -22.32 4.47 -5.12
N ARG A 233 -22.22 3.14 -5.17
CA ARG A 233 -23.32 2.23 -4.93
C ARG A 233 -23.00 1.33 -3.74
N ILE A 234 -23.94 1.24 -2.79
CA ILE A 234 -23.83 0.33 -1.65
C ILE A 234 -25.03 -0.61 -1.64
N ASN A 235 -24.74 -1.90 -1.71
CA ASN A 235 -25.70 -2.98 -1.65
C ASN A 235 -25.49 -3.79 -0.37
N GLY A 236 -26.54 -4.37 0.19
CA GLY A 236 -26.40 -5.31 1.30
C GLY A 236 -27.38 -5.11 2.44
N MET A 237 -26.94 -5.45 3.65
CA MET A 237 -27.77 -5.41 4.85
C MET A 237 -27.04 -4.76 6.01
N THR A 238 -27.79 -3.99 6.82
CA THR A 238 -27.37 -3.47 8.13
C THR A 238 -28.18 -4.13 9.24
N ALA A 239 -27.61 -4.19 10.44
CA ALA A 239 -28.30 -4.74 11.59
C ALA A 239 -29.42 -3.81 12.08
N THR A 240 -29.25 -2.49 11.96
CA THR A 240 -30.18 -1.49 12.48
C THR A 240 -30.43 -0.36 11.50
N GLN A 241 -31.55 0.36 11.69
CA GLN A 241 -31.81 1.59 10.94
C GLN A 241 -30.79 2.69 11.25
N ASP A 242 -30.34 2.78 12.49
CA ASP A 242 -29.28 3.75 12.90
C ASP A 242 -27.99 3.53 12.13
N GLU A 243 -27.57 2.28 11.94
CA GLU A 243 -26.38 1.96 11.13
C GLU A 243 -26.56 2.41 9.67
N LYS A 244 -27.73 2.15 9.09
CA LYS A 244 -28.08 2.63 7.74
C LYS A 244 -28.02 4.16 7.66
N ASP A 245 -28.58 4.86 8.63
CA ASP A 245 -28.59 6.33 8.66
C ASP A 245 -27.17 6.90 8.82
N ARG A 246 -26.30 6.24 9.60
CA ARG A 246 -24.87 6.59 9.70
C ARG A 246 -24.14 6.42 8.38
N ILE A 247 -24.44 5.38 7.60
CA ILE A 247 -23.88 5.19 6.25
C ILE A 247 -24.24 6.39 5.37
N PHE A 248 -25.52 6.75 5.30
CA PHE A 248 -25.98 7.88 4.49
C PHE A 248 -25.27 9.17 4.88
N LYS A 249 -25.19 9.45 6.19
CA LYS A 249 -24.54 10.65 6.72
C LYS A 249 -23.04 10.66 6.39
N ALA A 250 -22.36 9.52 6.49
CA ALA A 250 -20.93 9.41 6.18
C ALA A 250 -20.66 9.66 4.69
N ILE A 251 -21.48 9.12 3.79
CA ILE A 251 -21.34 9.34 2.34
C ILE A 251 -21.65 10.79 1.96
N GLN A 252 -22.71 11.39 2.52
CA GLN A 252 -23.05 12.79 2.27
C GLN A 252 -21.96 13.78 2.72
N ALA A 253 -21.14 13.40 3.69
CA ALA A 253 -20.00 14.21 4.15
C ALA A 253 -18.79 14.15 3.22
N MET A 254 -18.80 13.33 2.15
CA MET A 254 -17.71 13.16 1.19
C MET A 254 -17.97 14.07 -0.03
N PRO A 255 -17.24 15.19 -0.17
CA PRO A 255 -17.54 16.19 -1.21
C PRO A 255 -17.28 15.69 -2.64
N GLU A 256 -16.44 14.66 -2.79
CA GLU A 256 -16.14 14.03 -4.07
C GLU A 256 -17.23 13.08 -4.56
N ILE A 257 -18.20 12.69 -3.72
CA ILE A 257 -19.32 11.85 -4.11
C ILE A 257 -20.50 12.73 -4.51
N THR A 258 -20.84 12.70 -5.78
CA THR A 258 -21.92 13.51 -6.37
C THR A 258 -23.22 12.73 -6.57
N ASP A 259 -23.11 11.39 -6.64
CA ASP A 259 -24.24 10.49 -6.77
C ASP A 259 -24.10 9.29 -5.82
N PHE A 260 -25.15 9.00 -5.06
CA PHE A 260 -25.17 7.89 -4.11
C PHE A 260 -26.40 6.99 -4.34
N GLN A 261 -26.13 5.75 -4.73
CA GLN A 261 -27.13 4.73 -4.97
C GLN A 261 -27.11 3.71 -3.81
N SER A 262 -28.25 3.49 -3.19
CA SER A 262 -28.34 2.61 -2.03
C SER A 262 -29.43 1.54 -2.19
N ASN A 263 -29.01 0.27 -2.07
CA ASN A 263 -29.89 -0.89 -1.95
C ASN A 263 -29.69 -1.59 -0.60
N ILE A 264 -29.53 -0.80 0.46
CA ILE A 264 -29.29 -1.32 1.81
C ILE A 264 -30.64 -1.68 2.46
N ARG A 265 -30.77 -2.92 2.89
CA ARG A 265 -31.88 -3.43 3.68
C ARG A 265 -31.51 -3.47 5.15
N VAL A 266 -32.43 -3.19 6.02
CA VAL A 266 -32.29 -3.41 7.47
C VAL A 266 -32.74 -4.82 7.78
N ALA A 267 -31.91 -5.57 8.54
CA ALA A 267 -32.30 -6.90 8.99
C ALA A 267 -33.60 -6.78 9.81
N SER A 268 -34.69 -7.42 9.35
CA SER A 268 -35.89 -7.54 10.18
C SER A 268 -35.51 -8.40 11.38
N GLY A 269 -35.50 -7.82 12.58
CA GLY A 269 -35.30 -8.54 13.82
C GLY A 269 -36.27 -9.70 13.90
N GLY A 270 -35.75 -10.91 13.75
CA GLY A 270 -36.48 -12.12 14.11
C GLY A 270 -36.67 -12.09 15.63
N TYR A 271 -37.90 -12.07 16.07
CA TYR A 271 -38.29 -12.30 17.45
C TYR A 271 -37.96 -13.72 17.86
#